data_45b8bf33905853a561d3d5392b4dc15c
#
_entry.id   45b8bf33905853a561d3d5392b4dc15c
#
_cell.length_a   1.000
_cell.length_b   1.000
_cell.length_c   1.000
_cell.angle_alpha   90.00
_cell.angle_beta   90.00
_cell.angle_gamma   90.00
#
_symmetry.space_group_name_H-M   'P 1'
#
loop_
_entity.id
_entity.type
_entity.pdbx_description
1 polymer ?
#
loop_
_entity_poly.entity_id
_entity_poly.type
_entity_poly.pdbx_seq_one_letter_code
_entity_poly.pdbx_strand_id
1 'polypeptide(L)'
;MKKKLNLGPKLDNLENILNGEIPNEIILKTLKKANHFDYKYQEKLMKSVEKGGNIENLGVILTNSFSNSYTGNDEFIKKNMAFVSKASNWARFIATSSLGVINMGNGKKSREIMKDYLPGGTHSRSQYCIGGAYYAIGLMNAGNNDPEIMAFFNEALARGSNNKEPIQHG
;
A
#
# COMPACT_ATOMS: atom_id res chain seq x y z
N MET A 1 16.90 -19.28 40.16
CA MET A 1 16.06 -20.31 39.51
C MET A 1 14.75 -19.70 39.11
N LYS A 2 14.57 -19.22 37.86
CA LYS A 2 13.27 -18.80 37.36
C LYS A 2 12.55 -20.06 36.88
N LYS A 3 11.48 -20.50 37.59
CA LYS A 3 10.55 -21.47 37.09
C LYS A 3 9.97 -20.92 35.78
N LYS A 4 10.30 -21.49 34.61
CA LYS A 4 9.58 -21.28 33.38
C LYS A 4 8.15 -21.83 33.59
N LEU A 5 7.23 -20.95 33.98
CA LEU A 5 5.81 -21.26 33.83
C LEU A 5 5.59 -21.46 32.32
N ASN A 6 5.06 -22.61 31.96
CA ASN A 6 4.71 -22.94 30.58
C ASN A 6 3.43 -22.19 30.20
N LEU A 7 3.56 -20.85 30.05
CA LEU A 7 2.51 -19.92 29.65
C LEU A 7 2.50 -19.66 28.14
N GLY A 8 3.27 -20.46 27.38
CA GLY A 8 3.57 -20.25 25.97
C GLY A 8 2.51 -19.53 25.15
N PRO A 9 1.35 -20.14 24.82
CA PRO A 9 0.37 -19.49 23.94
C PRO A 9 -0.34 -18.28 24.55
N LYS A 10 -0.47 -18.23 25.87
CA LYS A 10 -1.10 -17.08 26.58
C LYS A 10 -0.16 -15.88 26.69
N LEU A 11 1.14 -16.16 26.80
CA LEU A 11 2.16 -15.13 26.84
C LEU A 11 2.33 -14.48 25.45
N ASP A 12 2.35 -15.30 24.40
CA ASP A 12 2.41 -14.84 23.02
C ASP A 12 1.19 -13.96 22.65
N ASN A 13 0.00 -14.39 23.06
CA ASN A 13 -1.22 -13.58 22.86
C ASN A 13 -1.15 -12.25 23.61
N LEU A 14 -0.64 -12.25 24.85
CA LEU A 14 -0.49 -11.02 25.63
C LEU A 14 0.51 -10.07 24.97
N GLU A 15 1.63 -10.59 24.49
CA GLU A 15 2.63 -9.84 23.75
C GLU A 15 2.03 -9.23 22.48
N ASN A 16 1.29 -10.01 21.69
CA ASN A 16 0.61 -9.52 20.48
C ASN A 16 -0.47 -8.46 20.77
N ILE A 17 -1.14 -8.53 21.92
CA ILE A 17 -2.07 -7.49 22.37
C ILE A 17 -1.29 -6.22 22.73
N LEU A 18 -0.23 -6.34 23.50
CA LEU A 18 0.57 -5.20 23.98
C LEU A 18 1.32 -4.52 22.83
N ASN A 19 1.79 -5.28 21.87
CA ASN A 19 2.44 -4.76 20.65
C ASN A 19 1.46 -4.20 19.62
N GLY A 20 0.14 -4.27 19.89
CA GLY A 20 -0.90 -3.72 19.03
C GLY A 20 -1.25 -4.60 17.83
N GLU A 21 -0.72 -5.80 17.67
CA GLU A 21 -0.97 -6.67 16.52
C GLU A 21 -2.42 -7.14 16.47
N ILE A 22 -2.93 -7.70 17.57
CA ILE A 22 -4.32 -8.16 17.66
C ILE A 22 -5.32 -6.99 17.57
N PRO A 23 -5.14 -5.86 18.28
CA PRO A 23 -5.97 -4.69 18.10
C PRO A 23 -6.00 -4.17 16.66
N ASN A 24 -4.84 -4.06 16.00
CA ASN A 24 -4.76 -3.63 14.60
C ASN A 24 -5.52 -4.57 13.67
N GLU A 25 -5.37 -5.87 13.81
CA GLU A 25 -6.09 -6.86 13.01
C GLU A 25 -7.62 -6.75 13.17
N ILE A 26 -8.09 -6.53 14.41
CA ILE A 26 -9.51 -6.34 14.69
C ILE A 26 -10.02 -5.06 14.03
N ILE A 27 -9.29 -3.95 14.15
CA ILE A 27 -9.62 -2.67 13.54
C ILE A 27 -9.73 -2.82 12.01
N LEU A 28 -8.71 -3.41 11.37
CA LEU A 28 -8.72 -3.62 9.91
C LEU A 28 -9.88 -4.50 9.46
N LYS A 29 -10.18 -5.58 10.17
CA LYS A 29 -11.33 -6.44 9.90
C LYS A 29 -12.66 -5.67 10.04
N THR A 30 -12.76 -4.81 11.05
CA THR A 30 -13.94 -3.99 11.28
C THR A 30 -14.15 -2.97 10.18
N LEU A 31 -13.09 -2.24 9.80
CA LEU A 31 -13.13 -1.26 8.71
C LEU A 31 -13.49 -1.92 7.37
N LYS A 32 -12.90 -3.07 7.08
CA LYS A 32 -13.24 -3.84 5.87
C LYS A 32 -14.71 -4.26 5.85
N LYS A 33 -15.25 -4.70 6.98
CA LYS A 33 -16.66 -5.11 7.10
C LYS A 33 -17.62 -3.91 7.04
N ALA A 34 -17.23 -2.76 7.59
CA ALA A 34 -18.04 -1.55 7.61
C ALA A 34 -17.96 -0.77 6.28
N ASN A 35 -17.09 -1.15 5.37
CA ASN A 35 -16.95 -0.49 4.08
C ASN A 35 -18.12 -0.84 3.16
N HIS A 36 -18.92 0.16 2.80
CA HIS A 36 -20.05 0.07 1.88
C HIS A 36 -19.70 0.66 0.50
N PHE A 37 -18.50 0.38 0.01
CA PHE A 37 -18.04 0.86 -1.28
C PHE A 37 -18.93 0.39 -2.44
N ASP A 38 -19.47 1.34 -3.21
CA ASP A 38 -20.31 1.04 -4.38
C ASP A 38 -19.45 0.87 -5.64
N TYR A 39 -19.19 -0.36 -5.99
CA TYR A 39 -18.44 -0.75 -7.18
C TYR A 39 -19.08 -0.24 -8.48
N LYS A 40 -20.41 -0.27 -8.57
CA LYS A 40 -21.14 0.18 -9.76
C LYS A 40 -21.00 1.69 -9.96
N TYR A 41 -20.96 2.44 -8.87
CA TYR A 41 -20.71 3.88 -8.93
C TYR A 41 -19.29 4.16 -9.44
N GLN A 42 -18.31 3.46 -8.91
CA GLN A 42 -16.91 3.61 -9.32
C GLN A 42 -16.68 3.25 -10.79
N GLU A 43 -17.34 2.19 -11.28
CA GLU A 43 -17.30 1.83 -12.72
C GLU A 43 -17.95 2.89 -13.62
N LYS A 44 -19.05 3.49 -13.18
CA LYS A 44 -19.69 4.61 -13.90
C LYS A 44 -18.76 5.81 -13.96
N LEU A 45 -18.12 6.15 -12.83
CA LEU A 45 -17.16 7.24 -12.76
C LEU A 45 -15.99 7.00 -13.70
N MET A 46 -15.43 5.78 -13.71
CA MET A 46 -14.34 5.41 -14.62
C MET A 46 -14.77 5.58 -16.10
N LYS A 47 -15.95 5.10 -16.46
CA LYS A 47 -16.47 5.23 -17.84
C LYS A 47 -16.71 6.67 -18.25
N SER A 48 -17.14 7.53 -17.33
CA SER A 48 -17.38 8.95 -17.62
C SER A 48 -16.10 9.70 -17.99
N VAL A 49 -14.93 9.25 -17.52
CA VAL A 49 -13.62 9.86 -17.77
C VAL A 49 -12.75 9.03 -18.74
N GLU A 50 -13.31 8.03 -19.42
CA GLU A 50 -12.52 7.11 -20.26
C GLU A 50 -11.72 7.82 -21.36
N LYS A 51 -12.23 8.94 -21.86
CA LYS A 51 -11.59 9.83 -22.85
C LYS A 51 -10.83 10.99 -22.19
N GLY A 52 -10.79 11.04 -20.86
CA GLY A 52 -10.11 12.07 -20.08
C GLY A 52 -8.58 11.93 -20.09
N GLY A 53 -7.91 12.95 -19.58
CA GLY A 53 -6.48 12.99 -19.42
C GLY A 53 -6.00 12.31 -18.12
N ASN A 54 -4.71 12.50 -17.81
CA ASN A 54 -4.10 11.93 -16.60
C ASN A 54 -4.77 12.39 -15.30
N ILE A 55 -5.26 13.62 -15.24
CA ILE A 55 -5.84 14.22 -14.03
C ILE A 55 -7.16 13.53 -13.70
N GLU A 56 -8.05 13.40 -14.68
CA GLU A 56 -9.35 12.76 -14.52
C GLU A 56 -9.20 11.28 -14.15
N ASN A 57 -8.30 10.58 -14.84
CA ASN A 57 -7.99 9.18 -14.53
C ASN A 57 -7.45 9.03 -13.11
N LEU A 58 -6.57 9.94 -12.68
CA LEU A 58 -6.01 9.95 -11.34
C LEU A 58 -7.09 10.23 -10.29
N GLY A 59 -8.03 11.14 -10.57
CA GLY A 59 -9.19 11.41 -9.71
C GLY A 59 -9.99 10.14 -9.40
N VAL A 60 -10.25 9.31 -10.42
CA VAL A 60 -10.95 8.02 -10.24
C VAL A 60 -10.14 7.06 -9.36
N ILE A 61 -8.83 6.94 -9.60
CA ILE A 61 -7.94 6.06 -8.82
C ILE A 61 -7.90 6.51 -7.35
N LEU A 62 -7.75 7.82 -7.10
CA LEU A 62 -7.72 8.37 -5.74
C LEU A 62 -9.06 8.22 -5.02
N THR A 63 -10.19 8.45 -5.72
CA THR A 63 -11.53 8.20 -5.16
C THR A 63 -11.68 6.76 -4.70
N ASN A 64 -11.27 5.80 -5.54
CA ASN A 64 -11.25 4.39 -5.15
C ASN A 64 -10.38 4.14 -3.91
N SER A 65 -9.20 4.73 -3.88
CA SER A 65 -8.22 4.46 -2.83
C SER A 65 -8.66 5.01 -1.48
N PHE A 66 -9.17 6.24 -1.45
CA PHE A 66 -9.69 6.85 -0.23
C PHE A 66 -10.97 6.15 0.27
N SER A 67 -11.86 5.76 -0.64
CA SER A 67 -13.07 5.01 -0.28
C SER A 67 -12.76 3.61 0.27
N ASN A 68 -11.63 3.04 -0.09
CA ASN A 68 -11.19 1.72 0.37
C ASN A 68 -10.00 1.80 1.36
N SER A 69 -9.74 2.97 1.97
CA SER A 69 -8.63 3.13 2.92
C SER A 69 -8.74 2.10 4.06
N TYR A 70 -7.60 1.52 4.43
CA TYR A 70 -7.48 0.49 5.48
C TYR A 70 -8.23 -0.83 5.24
N THR A 71 -8.91 -0.99 4.11
CA THR A 71 -9.73 -2.20 3.87
C THR A 71 -8.93 -3.35 3.25
N GLY A 72 -7.80 -3.04 2.60
CA GLY A 72 -7.05 -3.99 1.76
C GLY A 72 -7.83 -4.42 0.51
N ASN A 73 -8.89 -3.70 0.13
CA ASN A 73 -9.71 -4.03 -1.03
C ASN A 73 -9.17 -3.32 -2.29
N ASP A 74 -8.24 -3.97 -2.97
CA ASP A 74 -7.61 -3.51 -4.22
C ASP A 74 -8.26 -4.09 -5.49
N GLU A 75 -9.45 -4.68 -5.35
CA GLU A 75 -10.15 -5.39 -6.43
C GLU A 75 -10.43 -4.50 -7.65
N PHE A 76 -10.81 -3.24 -7.44
CA PHE A 76 -11.02 -2.28 -8.53
C PHE A 76 -9.72 -2.06 -9.33
N ILE A 77 -8.59 -1.87 -8.65
CA ILE A 77 -7.29 -1.68 -9.28
C ILE A 77 -6.92 -2.92 -10.12
N LYS A 78 -7.06 -4.11 -9.53
CA LYS A 78 -6.73 -5.39 -10.21
C LYS A 78 -7.61 -5.66 -11.43
N LYS A 79 -8.91 -5.37 -11.36
CA LYS A 79 -9.83 -5.55 -12.48
C LYS A 79 -9.63 -4.54 -13.60
N ASN A 80 -9.13 -3.35 -13.29
CA ASN A 80 -9.02 -2.24 -14.23
C ASN A 80 -7.57 -1.83 -14.50
N MET A 81 -6.64 -2.80 -14.54
CA MET A 81 -5.21 -2.54 -14.78
C MET A 81 -4.93 -1.77 -16.07
N ALA A 82 -5.71 -2.02 -17.14
CA ALA A 82 -5.60 -1.29 -18.40
C ALA A 82 -5.90 0.21 -18.23
N PHE A 83 -6.87 0.55 -17.39
CA PHE A 83 -7.20 1.94 -17.05
C PHE A 83 -6.09 2.57 -16.18
N VAL A 84 -5.66 1.87 -15.14
CA VAL A 84 -4.62 2.34 -14.21
C VAL A 84 -3.28 2.55 -14.94
N SER A 85 -2.95 1.69 -15.92
CA SER A 85 -1.71 1.77 -16.70
C SER A 85 -1.64 2.95 -17.67
N LYS A 86 -2.76 3.64 -17.95
CA LYS A 86 -2.78 4.88 -18.74
C LYS A 86 -2.05 6.02 -18.03
N ALA A 87 -1.98 6.00 -16.70
CA ALA A 87 -1.25 6.99 -15.92
C ALA A 87 0.23 7.00 -16.31
N SER A 88 0.81 8.19 -16.46
CA SER A 88 2.21 8.40 -16.84
C SER A 88 2.93 9.31 -15.87
N ASN A 89 4.24 9.20 -15.78
CA ASN A 89 5.08 10.05 -14.94
C ASN A 89 4.57 10.12 -13.48
N TRP A 90 4.42 11.31 -12.92
CA TRP A 90 3.94 11.52 -11.55
C TRP A 90 2.53 10.97 -11.29
N ALA A 91 1.65 10.95 -12.31
CA ALA A 91 0.34 10.31 -12.16
C ALA A 91 0.49 8.79 -11.91
N ARG A 92 1.47 8.15 -12.53
CA ARG A 92 1.80 6.73 -12.27
C ARG A 92 2.38 6.53 -10.86
N PHE A 93 3.23 7.45 -10.40
CA PHE A 93 3.72 7.45 -9.02
C PHE A 93 2.54 7.46 -8.04
N ILE A 94 1.61 8.42 -8.18
CA ILE A 94 0.45 8.55 -7.30
C ILE A 94 -0.49 7.32 -7.42
N ALA A 95 -0.71 6.82 -8.64
CA ALA A 95 -1.53 5.62 -8.86
C ALA A 95 -0.94 4.38 -8.15
N THR A 96 0.39 4.21 -8.15
CA THR A 96 1.04 3.13 -7.42
C THR A 96 1.01 3.38 -5.91
N SER A 97 1.25 4.61 -5.47
CA SER A 97 1.18 5.00 -4.05
C SER A 97 -0.21 4.79 -3.45
N SER A 98 -1.26 4.90 -4.27
CA SER A 98 -2.64 4.70 -3.83
C SER A 98 -2.93 3.30 -3.31
N LEU A 99 -2.15 2.29 -3.74
CA LEU A 99 -2.20 0.94 -3.14
C LEU A 99 -1.78 0.94 -1.67
N GLY A 100 -0.86 1.85 -1.30
CA GLY A 100 -0.49 2.07 0.10
C GLY A 100 -1.65 2.57 0.94
N VAL A 101 -2.46 3.51 0.41
CA VAL A 101 -3.65 4.03 1.10
C VAL A 101 -4.67 2.92 1.35
N ILE A 102 -4.95 2.09 0.34
CA ILE A 102 -5.87 0.95 0.47
C ILE A 102 -5.39 -0.03 1.55
N ASN A 103 -4.08 -0.25 1.61
CA ASN A 103 -3.45 -1.24 2.48
C ASN A 103 -2.83 -0.63 3.76
N MET A 104 -3.16 0.61 4.14
CA MET A 104 -2.68 1.21 5.39
C MET A 104 -2.96 0.28 6.57
N GLY A 105 -2.00 0.17 7.49
CA GLY A 105 -2.07 -0.73 8.64
C GLY A 105 -1.58 -2.17 8.36
N ASN A 106 -1.32 -2.54 7.09
CA ASN A 106 -0.74 -3.84 6.72
C ASN A 106 0.80 -3.81 6.62
N GLY A 107 1.47 -3.12 7.54
CA GLY A 107 2.92 -2.88 7.50
C GLY A 107 3.75 -4.14 7.32
N LYS A 108 3.49 -5.20 8.09
CA LYS A 108 4.22 -6.48 8.01
C LYS A 108 4.20 -7.14 6.63
N LYS A 109 3.15 -6.92 5.85
CA LYS A 109 2.97 -7.47 4.49
C LYS A 109 3.30 -6.46 3.39
N SER A 110 3.73 -5.25 3.74
CA SER A 110 3.90 -4.15 2.79
C SER A 110 4.84 -4.51 1.63
N ARG A 111 5.98 -5.13 1.92
CA ARG A 111 6.95 -5.56 0.89
C ARG A 111 6.39 -6.67 -0.01
N GLU A 112 5.61 -7.59 0.54
CA GLU A 112 4.95 -8.66 -0.22
C GLU A 112 3.87 -8.09 -1.15
N ILE A 113 3.03 -7.17 -0.63
CA ILE A 113 1.97 -6.50 -1.41
C ILE A 113 2.57 -5.72 -2.58
N MET A 114 3.69 -5.04 -2.37
CA MET A 114 4.32 -4.17 -3.35
C MET A 114 5.43 -4.84 -4.18
N LYS A 115 5.71 -6.12 -3.99
CA LYS A 115 6.84 -6.83 -4.64
C LYS A 115 6.89 -6.67 -6.16
N ASP A 116 5.74 -6.69 -6.82
CA ASP A 116 5.65 -6.60 -8.28
C ASP A 116 5.97 -5.20 -8.81
N TYR A 117 5.93 -4.18 -7.97
CA TYR A 117 6.22 -2.79 -8.27
C TYR A 117 7.63 -2.37 -7.85
N LEU A 118 8.30 -3.16 -7.01
CA LEU A 118 9.68 -2.94 -6.58
C LEU A 118 10.69 -3.35 -7.67
N PRO A 119 11.96 -2.91 -7.58
CA PRO A 119 12.99 -3.27 -8.56
C PRO A 119 13.06 -4.78 -8.79
N GLY A 120 12.98 -5.20 -10.06
CA GLY A 120 12.94 -6.62 -10.46
C GLY A 120 11.53 -7.23 -10.51
N GLY A 121 10.51 -6.52 -10.08
CA GLY A 121 9.12 -6.97 -10.18
C GLY A 121 8.52 -6.81 -11.58
N THR A 122 7.39 -7.46 -11.83
CA THR A 122 6.73 -7.50 -13.15
C THR A 122 6.21 -6.14 -13.61
N HIS A 123 5.90 -5.25 -12.69
CA HIS A 123 5.37 -3.90 -12.95
C HIS A 123 6.39 -2.78 -12.73
N SER A 124 7.65 -3.10 -12.44
CA SER A 124 8.74 -2.14 -12.13
C SER A 124 9.34 -1.43 -13.35
N ARG A 125 8.58 -1.29 -14.45
CA ARG A 125 9.09 -0.74 -15.73
C ARG A 125 9.40 0.76 -15.70
N SER A 126 8.94 1.49 -14.71
CA SER A 126 9.06 2.94 -14.60
C SER A 126 9.60 3.34 -13.23
N GLN A 127 10.50 4.32 -13.21
CA GLN A 127 11.01 4.90 -11.96
C GLN A 127 9.89 5.50 -11.08
N TYR A 128 8.86 6.06 -11.74
CA TYR A 128 7.67 6.57 -11.05
C TYR A 128 6.87 5.44 -10.36
N CYS A 129 6.82 4.27 -10.99
CA CYS A 129 6.18 3.11 -10.39
C CYS A 129 6.95 2.62 -9.16
N ILE A 130 8.28 2.52 -9.29
CA ILE A 130 9.16 2.10 -8.20
C ILE A 130 9.11 3.10 -7.03
N GLY A 131 9.21 4.41 -7.30
CA GLY A 131 9.07 5.44 -6.28
C GLY A 131 7.71 5.41 -5.59
N GLY A 132 6.63 5.28 -6.38
CA GLY A 132 5.28 5.09 -5.83
C GLY A 132 5.15 3.84 -4.95
N ALA A 133 5.89 2.77 -5.25
CA ALA A 133 5.91 1.57 -4.43
C ALA A 133 6.62 1.79 -3.07
N TYR A 134 7.74 2.49 -3.06
CA TYR A 134 8.40 2.88 -1.81
C TYR A 134 7.50 3.77 -0.96
N TYR A 135 6.87 4.78 -1.58
CA TYR A 135 5.91 5.63 -0.89
C TYR A 135 4.74 4.83 -0.31
N ALA A 136 4.20 3.86 -1.06
CA ALA A 136 3.14 2.97 -0.59
C ALA A 136 3.57 2.15 0.63
N ILE A 137 4.80 1.61 0.64
CA ILE A 137 5.35 0.87 1.78
C ILE A 137 5.46 1.81 3.01
N GLY A 138 5.90 3.05 2.81
CA GLY A 138 5.91 4.07 3.87
C GLY A 138 4.54 4.31 4.46
N LEU A 139 3.51 4.50 3.62
CA LEU A 139 2.12 4.68 4.07
C LEU A 139 1.59 3.48 4.87
N MET A 140 1.87 2.26 4.41
CA MET A 140 1.45 1.03 5.11
C MET A 140 2.12 0.87 6.48
N ASN A 141 3.33 1.43 6.64
CA ASN A 141 4.11 1.38 7.88
C ASN A 141 4.04 2.68 8.68
N ALA A 142 3.17 3.62 8.31
CA ALA A 142 3.02 4.87 9.03
C ALA A 142 2.69 4.62 10.51
N GLY A 143 3.49 5.20 11.39
CA GLY A 143 3.39 4.97 12.84
C GLY A 143 4.09 3.71 13.36
N ASN A 144 4.59 2.84 12.49
CA ASN A 144 5.43 1.70 12.87
C ASN A 144 6.90 2.12 12.92
N ASN A 145 7.55 1.91 14.04
CA ASN A 145 9.00 2.10 14.16
C ASN A 145 9.73 0.77 13.89
N ASP A 146 9.58 0.25 12.65
CA ASP A 146 10.16 -1.03 12.24
C ASP A 146 11.58 -0.82 11.69
N PRO A 147 12.64 -1.31 12.40
CA PRO A 147 14.02 -1.16 11.98
C PRO A 147 14.32 -1.83 10.62
N GLU A 148 13.63 -2.93 10.28
CA GLU A 148 13.83 -3.63 9.01
C GLU A 148 13.33 -2.80 7.83
N ILE A 149 12.22 -2.10 8.00
CA ILE A 149 11.69 -1.18 6.98
C ILE A 149 12.63 0.03 6.82
N MET A 150 13.16 0.56 7.92
CA MET A 150 14.15 1.65 7.86
C MET A 150 15.42 1.22 7.14
N ALA A 151 15.94 0.04 7.43
CA ALA A 151 17.09 -0.52 6.74
C ALA A 151 16.82 -0.73 5.24
N PHE A 152 15.65 -1.22 4.89
CA PHE A 152 15.21 -1.39 3.50
C PHE A 152 15.19 -0.08 2.72
N PHE A 153 14.67 1.01 3.30
CA PHE A 153 14.68 2.32 2.64
C PHE A 153 16.10 2.90 2.51
N ASN A 154 16.93 2.77 3.54
CA ASN A 154 18.32 3.22 3.49
C ASN A 154 19.11 2.50 2.39
N GLU A 155 18.89 1.19 2.22
CA GLU A 155 19.50 0.41 1.14
C GLU A 155 19.00 0.88 -0.24
N ALA A 156 17.71 1.16 -0.38
CA ALA A 156 17.12 1.67 -1.61
C ALA A 156 17.70 3.05 -1.99
N LEU A 157 17.87 3.95 -1.02
CA LEU A 157 18.50 5.26 -1.22
C LEU A 157 19.97 5.14 -1.62
N ALA A 158 20.73 4.25 -0.97
CA ALA A 158 22.15 4.01 -1.30
C ALA A 158 22.34 3.48 -2.72
N ARG A 159 21.45 2.63 -3.22
CA ARG A 159 21.44 2.11 -4.59
C ARG A 159 20.97 3.15 -5.63
N GLY A 160 20.19 4.13 -5.19
CA GLY A 160 19.54 5.14 -6.04
C GLY A 160 20.40 6.30 -6.46
N SER A 161 21.72 6.28 -6.23
CA SER A 161 22.66 7.41 -6.42
C SER A 161 22.79 7.97 -7.86
N ASN A 162 22.13 7.38 -8.85
CA ASN A 162 22.15 7.84 -10.24
C ASN A 162 20.79 8.38 -10.70
N ASN A 163 20.45 9.63 -10.32
CA ASN A 163 19.44 10.49 -10.93
C ASN A 163 18.02 9.92 -11.09
N LYS A 164 17.53 9.24 -10.08
CA LYS A 164 16.15 8.71 -10.12
C LYS A 164 15.27 9.47 -9.13
N GLU A 165 15.04 10.75 -9.40
CA GLU A 165 14.21 11.65 -8.58
C GLU A 165 12.92 10.99 -8.04
N PRO A 166 12.11 10.28 -8.84
CA PRO A 166 10.91 9.65 -8.32
C PRO A 166 11.17 8.58 -7.26
N ILE A 167 12.32 7.88 -7.33
CA ILE A 167 12.70 6.85 -6.36
C ILE A 167 13.15 7.49 -5.05
N GLN A 168 13.89 8.60 -5.14
CA GLN A 168 14.34 9.36 -3.95
C GLN A 168 13.17 10.07 -3.25
N HIS A 169 12.14 10.43 -4.02
CA HIS A 169 10.94 11.07 -3.49
C HIS A 169 10.02 10.08 -2.78
N GLY A 170 9.98 8.81 -3.21
CA GLY A 170 9.20 7.73 -2.59
C GLY A 170 9.83 7.18 -1.33
#